data_dcd833d16fa738290e68a148f79e8c93
#
_entry.id   dcd833d16fa738290e68a148f79e8c93
#
_cell.length_a   1.000
_cell.length_b   1.000
_cell.length_c   1.000
_cell.angle_alpha   90.00
_cell.angle_beta   90.00
_cell.angle_gamma   90.00
#
_symmetry.space_group_name_H-M   'P 1'
#
loop_
_entity.id
_entity.type
_entity.pdbx_description
1 polymer ?
#
loop_
_entity_poly.entity_id
_entity_poly.type
_entity_poly.pdbx_seq_one_letter_code
_entity_poly.pdbx_strand_id
1 'polypeptide(L)'
;TITVDETVLPLIQAQADVFQNKYDATIKLVPKSEAETLNDLFNGKTGVAVLTRNLSEKEKINFSQKKIIPKITNFAIDAIALVRNKTSNDTLLALKDVIEFMKGNSSNAIKGLVFDNPNSSTVSYIKKLARVDVLPENGVYSFKSNEEVIKFVSENNGMIGVIGVNWISEPSSKMLPYLENINVLSVKALNGSSFVSPTQNNIAEGTYPLARDLFIVNCQGYSGLGMGFASFIAGDVGQRIVLKSGLLPVR
;
A
#
# COMPACT_ATOMS: atom_id res chain seq x y z
N THR A 1 4.55 2.03 20.20
CA THR A 1 4.26 2.76 18.94
C THR A 1 4.84 1.99 17.78
N ILE A 2 4.07 1.87 16.70
CA ILE A 2 4.44 1.27 15.42
C ILE A 2 4.13 2.30 14.33
N THR A 3 5.11 2.62 13.50
CA THR A 3 4.89 3.49 12.33
C THR A 3 4.45 2.61 11.16
N VAL A 4 3.42 3.03 10.46
CA VAL A 4 2.78 2.24 9.41
C VAL A 4 2.73 3.04 8.12
N ASP A 5 3.15 2.44 7.01
CA ASP A 5 2.83 2.98 5.70
C ASP A 5 1.31 3.17 5.60
N GLU A 6 0.87 4.39 5.37
CA GLU A 6 -0.55 4.77 5.39
C GLU A 6 -1.38 3.91 4.43
N THR A 7 -0.79 3.50 3.32
CA THR A 7 -1.45 2.69 2.29
C THR A 7 -2.00 1.36 2.82
N VAL A 8 -1.42 0.81 3.89
CA VAL A 8 -1.82 -0.46 4.50
C VAL A 8 -2.40 -0.32 5.90
N LEU A 9 -2.74 0.91 6.30
CA LEU A 9 -3.28 1.20 7.63
C LEU A 9 -4.52 0.37 7.99
N PRO A 10 -5.55 0.18 7.12
CA PRO A 10 -6.74 -0.58 7.48
C PRO A 10 -6.43 -2.01 7.93
N LEU A 11 -5.54 -2.71 7.22
CA LEU A 11 -5.11 -4.06 7.59
C LEU A 11 -4.41 -4.07 8.95
N ILE A 12 -3.48 -3.12 9.18
CA ILE A 12 -2.70 -3.11 10.42
C ILE A 12 -3.55 -2.68 11.61
N GLN A 13 -4.56 -1.84 11.40
CA GLN A 13 -5.55 -1.50 12.42
C GLN A 13 -6.34 -2.75 12.85
N ALA A 14 -6.86 -3.53 11.90
CA ALA A 14 -7.55 -4.78 12.19
C ALA A 14 -6.67 -5.78 12.96
N GLN A 15 -5.38 -5.88 12.60
CA GLN A 15 -4.39 -6.71 13.31
C GLN A 15 -4.17 -6.22 14.76
N ALA A 16 -4.02 -4.90 14.94
CA ALA A 16 -3.78 -4.30 16.24
C ALA A 16 -4.98 -4.45 17.17
N ASP A 17 -6.19 -4.27 16.66
CA ASP A 17 -7.43 -4.39 17.43
C ASP A 17 -7.58 -5.80 18.01
N VAL A 18 -7.37 -6.84 17.19
CA VAL A 18 -7.43 -8.24 17.66
C VAL A 18 -6.29 -8.55 18.64
N PHE A 19 -5.07 -8.05 18.36
CA PHE A 19 -3.92 -8.27 19.24
C PHE A 19 -4.15 -7.65 20.62
N GLN A 20 -4.59 -6.41 20.69
CA GLN A 20 -4.84 -5.67 21.93
C GLN A 20 -5.91 -6.35 22.78
N ASN A 21 -7.00 -6.81 22.15
CA ASN A 21 -8.05 -7.53 22.84
C ASN A 21 -7.59 -8.89 23.39
N LYS A 22 -6.65 -9.55 22.70
CA LYS A 22 -6.17 -10.87 23.11
C LYS A 22 -5.08 -10.84 24.18
N TYR A 23 -4.24 -9.80 24.21
CA TYR A 23 -3.01 -9.79 25.01
C TYR A 23 -2.96 -8.67 26.06
N ASP A 24 -4.07 -7.97 26.33
CA ASP A 24 -4.11 -6.82 27.25
C ASP A 24 -2.93 -5.86 27.03
N ALA A 25 -2.75 -5.47 25.79
CA ALA A 25 -1.63 -4.66 25.34
C ALA A 25 -2.15 -3.43 24.58
N THR A 26 -1.41 -2.33 24.63
CA THR A 26 -1.73 -1.12 23.87
C THR A 26 -0.74 -0.92 22.73
N ILE A 27 -1.25 -0.89 21.49
CA ILE A 27 -0.49 -0.55 20.30
C ILE A 27 -0.96 0.80 19.76
N LYS A 28 -0.03 1.76 19.68
CA LYS A 28 -0.28 3.04 19.01
C LYS A 28 0.25 2.94 17.59
N LEU A 29 -0.66 2.98 16.61
CA LEU A 29 -0.31 3.08 15.19
C LEU A 29 -0.13 4.54 14.81
N VAL A 30 0.90 4.82 14.03
CA VAL A 30 1.20 6.15 13.49
C VAL A 30 1.34 6.03 11.97
N PRO A 31 0.28 6.34 11.21
CA PRO A 31 0.33 6.31 9.76
C PRO A 31 1.23 7.43 9.23
N LYS A 32 2.08 7.09 8.27
CA LYS A 32 3.00 8.01 7.59
C LYS A 32 3.26 7.55 6.15
N SER A 33 3.87 8.40 5.35
CA SER A 33 4.42 7.98 4.07
C SER A 33 5.55 6.96 4.25
N GLU A 34 5.85 6.16 3.22
CA GLU A 34 6.96 5.18 3.27
C GLU A 34 8.28 5.84 3.65
N ALA A 35 8.60 6.98 3.03
CA ALA A 35 9.84 7.69 3.30
C ALA A 35 9.95 8.18 4.75
N GLU A 36 8.87 8.71 5.32
CA GLU A 36 8.83 9.14 6.72
C GLU A 36 8.90 7.96 7.68
N THR A 37 8.22 6.86 7.36
CA THR A 37 8.25 5.60 8.13
C THR A 37 9.66 5.04 8.23
N LEU A 38 10.39 4.98 7.11
CA LEU A 38 11.79 4.56 7.08
C LEU A 38 12.71 5.52 7.84
N ASN A 39 12.50 6.82 7.67
CA ASN A 39 13.29 7.82 8.38
C ASN A 39 13.10 7.74 9.90
N ASP A 40 11.88 7.54 10.36
CA ASP A 40 11.58 7.38 11.79
C ASP A 40 12.21 6.09 12.36
N LEU A 41 12.15 4.99 11.61
CA LEU A 41 12.80 3.74 11.98
C LEU A 41 14.34 3.89 12.04
N PHE A 42 14.93 4.54 11.04
CA PHE A 42 16.38 4.75 10.96
C PHE A 42 16.90 5.69 12.05
N ASN A 43 16.12 6.69 12.44
CA ASN A 43 16.48 7.63 13.51
C ASN A 43 16.05 7.17 14.91
N GLY A 44 15.51 5.96 15.05
CA GLY A 44 15.11 5.39 16.34
C GLY A 44 13.90 6.07 16.99
N LYS A 45 13.13 6.87 16.23
CA LYS A 45 11.86 7.44 16.71
C LYS A 45 10.77 6.39 16.87
N THR A 46 10.86 5.32 16.10
CA THR A 46 10.09 4.08 16.27
C THR A 46 11.04 2.89 16.25
N GLY A 47 10.70 1.83 16.99
CA GLY A 47 11.44 0.57 16.96
C GLY A 47 10.85 -0.46 16.00
N VAL A 48 9.61 -0.22 15.51
CA VAL A 48 8.90 -1.14 14.63
C VAL A 48 8.19 -0.34 13.54
N ALA A 49 8.28 -0.82 12.31
CA ALA A 49 7.63 -0.22 11.15
C ALA A 49 6.96 -1.28 10.27
N VAL A 50 5.87 -0.90 9.59
CA VAL A 50 5.24 -1.69 8.54
C VAL A 50 5.46 -1.00 7.20
N LEU A 51 5.99 -1.75 6.23
CA LEU A 51 6.38 -1.29 4.91
C LEU A 51 5.78 -2.17 3.82
N THR A 52 5.64 -1.63 2.62
CA THR A 52 5.13 -2.33 1.44
C THR A 52 6.23 -2.83 0.51
N ARG A 53 7.44 -2.88 1.01
CA ARG A 53 8.63 -3.48 0.37
C ARG A 53 9.67 -3.88 1.41
N ASN A 54 10.57 -4.73 1.01
CA ASN A 54 11.75 -5.03 1.81
C ASN A 54 12.71 -3.83 1.87
N LEU A 55 13.56 -3.79 2.90
CA LEU A 55 14.69 -2.88 2.95
C LEU A 55 15.65 -3.18 1.80
N SER A 56 16.09 -2.14 1.10
CA SER A 56 17.17 -2.24 0.12
C SER A 56 18.50 -2.60 0.79
N GLU A 57 19.46 -3.12 0.03
CA GLU A 57 20.80 -3.43 0.56
C GLU A 57 21.48 -2.19 1.14
N LYS A 58 21.31 -1.03 0.51
CA LYS A 58 21.84 0.24 1.02
C LYS A 58 21.23 0.60 2.39
N GLU A 59 19.92 0.41 2.57
CA GLU A 59 19.26 0.66 3.85
C GLU A 59 19.72 -0.33 4.92
N LYS A 60 19.88 -1.61 4.61
CA LYS A 60 20.44 -2.62 5.53
C LYS A 60 21.85 -2.27 5.96
N ILE A 61 22.71 -1.83 5.03
CA ILE A 61 24.07 -1.36 5.33
C ILE A 61 24.03 -0.15 6.27
N ASN A 62 23.17 0.82 6.02
CA ASN A 62 23.01 2.00 6.87
C ASN A 62 22.60 1.62 8.31
N PHE A 63 21.67 0.66 8.48
CA PHE A 63 21.32 0.13 9.81
C PHE A 63 22.51 -0.58 10.47
N SER A 64 23.25 -1.38 9.73
CA SER A 64 24.43 -2.08 10.22
C SER A 64 25.51 -1.13 10.73
N GLN A 65 25.74 0.00 10.05
CA GLN A 65 26.68 1.05 10.50
C GLN A 65 26.27 1.64 11.86
N LYS A 66 24.97 1.65 12.16
CA LYS A 66 24.45 2.03 13.50
C LYS A 66 24.43 0.86 14.50
N LYS A 67 24.98 -0.29 14.16
CA LYS A 67 24.93 -1.53 14.95
C LYS A 67 23.49 -2.02 15.21
N ILE A 68 22.57 -1.72 14.30
CA ILE A 68 21.18 -2.18 14.34
C ILE A 68 21.05 -3.31 13.32
N ILE A 69 20.47 -4.43 13.74
CA ILE A 69 20.16 -5.58 12.88
C ILE A 69 18.63 -5.65 12.77
N PRO A 70 18.03 -5.14 11.67
CA PRO A 70 16.59 -5.21 11.48
C PRO A 70 16.12 -6.66 11.35
N LYS A 71 15.11 -7.04 12.11
CA LYS A 71 14.37 -8.30 11.92
C LYS A 71 13.22 -8.02 10.97
N ILE A 72 13.28 -8.61 9.79
CA ILE A 72 12.33 -8.37 8.70
C ILE A 72 11.45 -9.62 8.53
N THR A 73 10.15 -9.44 8.61
CA THR A 73 9.18 -10.52 8.43
C THR A 73 8.23 -10.15 7.31
N ASN A 74 8.21 -10.93 6.22
CA ASN A 74 7.14 -10.87 5.23
C ASN A 74 5.89 -11.52 5.84
N PHE A 75 4.74 -10.87 5.78
CA PHE A 75 3.52 -11.36 6.43
C PHE A 75 2.28 -11.36 5.53
N ALA A 76 2.31 -10.67 4.39
CA ALA A 76 1.18 -10.64 3.46
C ALA A 76 1.63 -10.21 2.06
N ILE A 77 0.77 -10.45 1.07
CA ILE A 77 0.85 -9.83 -0.25
C ILE A 77 -0.38 -8.94 -0.42
N ASP A 78 -0.13 -7.67 -0.69
CA ASP A 78 -1.10 -6.61 -0.99
C ASP A 78 -1.10 -6.31 -2.51
N ALA A 79 -1.99 -5.43 -2.93
CA ALA A 79 -1.98 -4.90 -4.28
C ALA A 79 -2.32 -3.41 -4.30
N ILE A 80 -1.78 -2.71 -5.28
CA ILE A 80 -2.20 -1.36 -5.62
C ILE A 80 -3.43 -1.47 -6.54
N ALA A 81 -4.54 -0.87 -6.12
CA ALA A 81 -5.74 -0.74 -6.93
C ALA A 81 -5.73 0.59 -7.69
N LEU A 82 -6.14 0.55 -8.94
CA LEU A 82 -6.43 1.74 -9.73
C LEU A 82 -7.94 1.94 -9.74
N VAL A 83 -8.40 3.13 -9.40
CA VAL A 83 -9.83 3.44 -9.26
C VAL A 83 -10.20 4.65 -10.11
N ARG A 84 -11.44 4.67 -10.60
CA ARG A 84 -11.97 5.73 -11.45
C ARG A 84 -13.40 6.07 -11.04
N ASN A 85 -13.85 7.29 -11.31
CA ASN A 85 -15.24 7.68 -11.12
C ASN A 85 -16.19 6.77 -11.92
N LYS A 86 -17.29 6.36 -11.30
CA LYS A 86 -18.26 5.41 -11.85
C LYS A 86 -19.02 5.95 -13.06
N THR A 87 -19.09 7.26 -13.26
CA THR A 87 -19.69 7.86 -14.45
C THR A 87 -18.95 7.53 -15.74
N SER A 88 -17.67 7.11 -15.63
CA SER A 88 -16.95 6.50 -16.73
C SER A 88 -17.29 5.01 -16.78
N ASN A 89 -17.91 4.55 -17.85
CA ASN A 89 -18.22 3.13 -18.06
C ASN A 89 -16.97 2.28 -18.41
N ASP A 90 -15.83 2.92 -18.61
CA ASP A 90 -14.56 2.24 -18.91
C ASP A 90 -13.91 1.75 -17.61
N THR A 91 -13.86 0.45 -17.42
CA THR A 91 -13.28 -0.22 -16.25
C THR A 91 -11.94 -0.91 -16.57
N LEU A 92 -11.39 -0.66 -17.76
CA LEU A 92 -10.17 -1.30 -18.24
C LEU A 92 -9.04 -0.26 -18.38
N LEU A 93 -7.85 -0.59 -17.92
CA LEU A 93 -6.68 0.29 -18.04
C LEU A 93 -5.42 -0.53 -18.34
N ALA A 94 -4.72 -0.17 -19.41
CA ALA A 94 -3.43 -0.80 -19.67
C ALA A 94 -2.33 -0.14 -18.82
N LEU A 95 -1.48 -0.96 -18.20
CA LEU A 95 -0.36 -0.48 -17.39
C LEU A 95 0.62 0.38 -18.22
N LYS A 96 0.70 0.11 -19.51
CA LYS A 96 1.45 0.92 -20.46
C LYS A 96 0.99 2.39 -20.47
N ASP A 97 -0.32 2.64 -20.40
CA ASP A 97 -0.86 4.00 -20.41
C ASP A 97 -0.49 4.76 -19.14
N VAL A 98 -0.51 4.07 -17.99
CA VAL A 98 -0.05 4.65 -16.71
C VAL A 98 1.44 5.00 -16.79
N ILE A 99 2.27 4.12 -17.34
CA ILE A 99 3.71 4.34 -17.49
C ILE A 99 4.01 5.50 -18.42
N GLU A 100 3.35 5.55 -19.57
CA GLU A 100 3.56 6.66 -20.53
C GLU A 100 3.09 7.99 -19.93
N PHE A 101 1.97 8.00 -19.21
CA PHE A 101 1.52 9.19 -18.49
C PHE A 101 2.54 9.65 -17.44
N MET A 102 3.14 8.72 -16.68
CA MET A 102 4.20 9.02 -15.72
C MET A 102 5.49 9.55 -16.35
N LYS A 103 5.73 9.29 -17.63
CA LYS A 103 6.83 9.87 -18.42
C LYS A 103 6.50 11.27 -19.00
N GLY A 104 5.30 11.77 -18.72
CA GLY A 104 4.83 13.07 -19.22
C GLY A 104 4.17 13.01 -20.59
N ASN A 105 3.91 11.82 -21.15
CA ASN A 105 3.19 11.67 -22.42
C ASN A 105 1.68 11.81 -22.20
N SER A 106 0.99 12.48 -23.11
CA SER A 106 -0.47 12.59 -23.05
C SER A 106 -1.13 11.23 -23.29
N SER A 107 -2.23 10.98 -22.58
CA SER A 107 -3.05 9.78 -22.74
C SER A 107 -4.52 10.16 -22.88
N ASN A 108 -5.22 9.53 -23.81
CA ASN A 108 -6.68 9.71 -23.90
C ASN A 108 -7.43 8.96 -22.78
N ALA A 109 -6.78 7.96 -22.17
CA ALA A 109 -7.36 7.15 -21.11
C ALA A 109 -7.25 7.79 -19.72
N ILE A 110 -6.32 8.73 -19.52
CA ILE A 110 -5.96 9.29 -18.21
C ILE A 110 -5.91 10.81 -18.31
N LYS A 111 -6.78 11.50 -17.58
CA LYS A 111 -6.71 12.97 -17.42
C LYS A 111 -5.77 13.36 -16.28
N GLY A 112 -5.65 12.50 -15.28
CA GLY A 112 -4.73 12.71 -14.16
C GLY A 112 -4.60 11.46 -13.30
N LEU A 113 -3.42 11.32 -12.68
CA LEU A 113 -3.13 10.34 -11.64
C LEU A 113 -3.18 11.02 -10.27
N VAL A 114 -3.81 10.36 -9.33
CA VAL A 114 -4.06 10.90 -7.98
C VAL A 114 -3.49 9.95 -6.95
N PHE A 115 -2.59 10.45 -6.11
CA PHE A 115 -1.88 9.70 -5.08
C PHE A 115 -2.18 10.24 -3.68
N ASP A 116 -1.98 9.42 -2.68
CA ASP A 116 -2.14 9.73 -1.26
C ASP A 116 -1.09 10.73 -0.73
N ASN A 117 0.17 10.58 -1.16
CA ASN A 117 1.28 11.43 -0.71
C ASN A 117 2.43 11.38 -1.72
N PRO A 118 3.12 12.50 -2.02
CA PRO A 118 4.27 12.48 -2.96
C PRO A 118 5.41 11.53 -2.54
N ASN A 119 5.52 11.24 -1.24
CA ASN A 119 6.54 10.35 -0.66
C ASN A 119 5.99 8.98 -0.28
N SER A 120 4.80 8.61 -0.78
CA SER A 120 4.15 7.34 -0.46
C SER A 120 4.78 6.16 -1.20
N SER A 121 4.45 4.97 -0.72
CA SER A 121 4.84 3.72 -1.36
C SER A 121 4.17 3.52 -2.72
N THR A 122 2.95 4.02 -2.91
CA THR A 122 2.26 3.97 -4.20
C THR A 122 2.98 4.79 -5.25
N VAL A 123 3.41 6.01 -4.92
CA VAL A 123 4.24 6.86 -5.79
C VAL A 123 5.57 6.18 -6.10
N SER A 124 6.28 5.71 -5.05
CA SER A 124 7.57 5.02 -5.22
C SER A 124 7.46 3.80 -6.14
N TYR A 125 6.39 3.00 -5.97
CA TYR A 125 6.12 1.82 -6.78
C TYR A 125 5.89 2.19 -8.25
N ILE A 126 4.99 3.13 -8.53
CA ILE A 126 4.65 3.53 -9.91
C ILE A 126 5.83 4.24 -10.58
N LYS A 127 6.59 5.08 -9.88
CA LYS A 127 7.84 5.68 -10.39
C LYS A 127 8.84 4.62 -10.81
N LYS A 128 9.09 3.63 -9.96
CA LYS A 128 10.00 2.50 -10.25
C LYS A 128 9.54 1.72 -11.47
N LEU A 129 8.24 1.46 -11.57
CA LEU A 129 7.63 0.76 -12.69
C LEU A 129 7.78 1.54 -14.01
N ALA A 130 7.55 2.85 -13.96
CA ALA A 130 7.71 3.76 -15.11
C ALA A 130 9.18 4.09 -15.43
N ARG A 131 10.11 3.74 -14.54
CA ARG A 131 11.54 4.09 -14.60
C ARG A 131 11.77 5.60 -14.69
N VAL A 132 11.07 6.35 -13.85
CA VAL A 132 11.19 7.81 -13.74
C VAL A 132 11.62 8.19 -12.30
N ASP A 133 12.48 9.20 -12.17
CA ASP A 133 12.95 9.69 -10.87
C ASP A 133 12.09 10.85 -10.36
N VAL A 134 11.40 11.55 -11.24
CA VAL A 134 10.59 12.73 -10.92
C VAL A 134 9.18 12.52 -11.45
N LEU A 135 8.18 13.01 -10.70
CA LEU A 135 6.80 13.03 -11.17
C LEU A 135 6.64 14.06 -12.31
N PRO A 136 5.74 13.82 -13.27
CA PRO A 136 5.41 14.83 -14.30
C PRO A 136 4.90 16.11 -13.64
N GLU A 137 5.21 17.26 -14.25
CA GLU A 137 4.77 18.56 -13.74
C GLU A 137 3.25 18.76 -13.81
N ASN A 138 2.61 18.09 -14.78
CA ASN A 138 1.18 18.22 -15.01
C ASN A 138 0.47 16.87 -14.96
N GLY A 139 -0.77 16.89 -14.49
CA GLY A 139 -1.65 15.73 -14.46
C GLY A 139 -1.41 14.77 -13.29
N VAL A 140 -0.45 15.03 -12.41
CA VAL A 140 -0.25 14.24 -11.19
C VAL A 140 -0.63 15.07 -9.97
N TYR A 141 -1.53 14.53 -9.15
CA TYR A 141 -2.07 15.16 -7.96
C TYR A 141 -1.73 14.31 -6.74
N SER A 142 -1.47 14.96 -5.61
CA SER A 142 -1.20 14.27 -4.35
C SER A 142 -1.99 14.91 -3.22
N PHE A 143 -2.51 14.06 -2.35
CA PHE A 143 -3.27 14.42 -1.16
C PHE A 143 -2.48 14.05 0.12
N LYS A 144 -3.17 13.72 1.20
CA LYS A 144 -2.54 13.33 2.48
C LYS A 144 -2.86 11.88 2.87
N SER A 145 -3.90 11.29 2.25
CA SER A 145 -4.36 9.94 2.60
C SER A 145 -5.10 9.28 1.43
N ASN A 146 -5.21 7.96 1.48
CA ASN A 146 -6.03 7.19 0.54
C ASN A 146 -7.52 7.56 0.63
N GLU A 147 -8.03 7.95 1.80
CA GLU A 147 -9.42 8.46 1.95
C GLU A 147 -9.66 9.70 1.08
N GLU A 148 -8.72 10.66 1.10
CA GLU A 148 -8.80 11.87 0.27
C GLU A 148 -8.73 11.56 -1.23
N VAL A 149 -7.91 10.57 -1.63
CA VAL A 149 -7.84 10.11 -3.02
C VAL A 149 -9.18 9.54 -3.46
N ILE A 150 -9.77 8.63 -2.68
CA ILE A 150 -11.06 8.00 -2.98
C ILE A 150 -12.16 9.06 -3.11
N LYS A 151 -12.22 10.00 -2.15
CA LYS A 151 -13.17 11.11 -2.18
C LYS A 151 -13.00 11.95 -3.45
N PHE A 152 -11.79 12.39 -3.75
CA PHE A 152 -11.52 13.22 -4.92
C PHE A 152 -11.90 12.51 -6.22
N VAL A 153 -11.55 11.24 -6.39
CA VAL A 153 -11.87 10.47 -7.59
C VAL A 153 -13.38 10.24 -7.72
N SER A 154 -14.08 10.02 -6.60
CA SER A 154 -15.54 9.86 -6.61
C SER A 154 -16.30 11.11 -7.09
N GLU A 155 -15.68 12.28 -6.97
CA GLU A 155 -16.26 13.58 -7.34
C GLU A 155 -15.71 14.12 -8.69
N ASN A 156 -14.63 13.53 -9.24
CA ASN A 156 -13.92 14.07 -10.42
C ASN A 156 -13.75 13.03 -11.53
N ASN A 157 -14.47 13.25 -12.64
CA ASN A 157 -14.41 12.34 -13.79
C ASN A 157 -13.08 12.45 -14.55
N GLY A 158 -12.57 11.30 -15.00
CA GLY A 158 -11.34 11.18 -15.80
C GLY A 158 -10.06 11.06 -14.97
N MET A 159 -10.13 11.18 -13.65
CA MET A 159 -9.02 10.95 -12.74
C MET A 159 -8.87 9.46 -12.41
N ILE A 160 -7.64 9.00 -12.26
CA ILE A 160 -7.28 7.66 -11.81
C ILE A 160 -6.65 7.77 -10.43
N GLY A 161 -7.32 7.25 -9.42
CA GLY A 161 -6.76 7.11 -8.07
C GLY A 161 -5.87 5.89 -7.96
N VAL A 162 -4.75 6.03 -7.27
CA VAL A 162 -3.77 4.97 -6.99
C VAL A 162 -3.76 4.72 -5.49
N ILE A 163 -4.35 3.62 -5.05
CA ILE A 163 -4.60 3.32 -3.63
C ILE A 163 -4.22 1.88 -3.27
N GLY A 164 -4.08 1.57 -1.98
CA GLY A 164 -3.99 0.19 -1.51
C GLY A 164 -5.33 -0.53 -1.63
N VAL A 165 -5.34 -1.79 -2.08
CA VAL A 165 -6.58 -2.57 -2.23
C VAL A 165 -7.34 -2.74 -0.91
N ASN A 166 -6.65 -2.74 0.22
CA ASN A 166 -7.27 -2.87 1.54
C ASN A 166 -8.16 -1.67 1.93
N TRP A 167 -8.01 -0.51 1.31
CA TRP A 167 -8.92 0.63 1.47
C TRP A 167 -10.30 0.41 0.84
N ILE A 168 -10.40 -0.58 -0.05
CA ILE A 168 -11.66 -0.97 -0.70
C ILE A 168 -12.26 -2.19 0.01
N SER A 169 -11.44 -3.15 0.42
CA SER A 169 -11.90 -4.38 1.07
C SER A 169 -12.28 -4.19 2.54
N GLU A 170 -11.64 -3.23 3.24
CA GLU A 170 -11.89 -2.91 4.65
C GLU A 170 -12.21 -1.41 4.85
N PRO A 171 -13.26 -0.89 4.19
CA PRO A 171 -13.58 0.52 4.26
C PRO A 171 -14.15 0.92 5.62
N SER A 172 -13.78 2.10 6.08
CA SER A 172 -14.51 2.74 7.18
C SER A 172 -15.93 3.14 6.72
N SER A 173 -16.88 3.17 7.65
CA SER A 173 -18.28 3.52 7.33
C SER A 173 -18.43 4.89 6.66
N LYS A 174 -17.53 5.83 6.95
CA LYS A 174 -17.48 7.15 6.31
C LYS A 174 -17.14 7.08 4.82
N MET A 175 -16.43 6.04 4.39
CA MET A 175 -15.96 5.90 3.01
C MET A 175 -16.97 5.22 2.09
N LEU A 176 -17.96 4.50 2.62
CA LEU A 176 -18.94 3.77 1.84
C LEU A 176 -19.65 4.62 0.76
N PRO A 177 -20.13 5.86 1.04
CA PRO A 177 -20.79 6.67 0.02
C PRO A 177 -19.85 7.05 -1.15
N TYR A 178 -18.57 7.22 -0.89
CA TYR A 178 -17.58 7.54 -1.94
C TYR A 178 -17.22 6.32 -2.77
N LEU A 179 -17.11 5.14 -2.13
CA LEU A 179 -16.82 3.88 -2.80
C LEU A 179 -17.92 3.45 -3.75
N GLU A 180 -19.18 3.76 -3.44
CA GLU A 180 -20.31 3.54 -4.34
C GLU A 180 -20.22 4.32 -5.66
N ASN A 181 -19.42 5.39 -5.69
CA ASN A 181 -19.24 6.28 -6.84
C ASN A 181 -17.92 6.05 -7.60
N ILE A 182 -17.18 5.00 -7.28
CA ILE A 182 -15.97 4.61 -8.01
C ILE A 182 -16.07 3.17 -8.55
N ASN A 183 -15.32 2.92 -9.61
CA ASN A 183 -15.04 1.60 -10.14
C ASN A 183 -13.58 1.24 -9.92
N VAL A 184 -13.35 0.00 -9.51
CA VAL A 184 -11.99 -0.59 -9.49
C VAL A 184 -11.66 -1.08 -10.89
N LEU A 185 -10.50 -0.67 -11.42
CA LEU A 185 -10.11 -0.98 -12.78
C LEU A 185 -9.43 -2.35 -12.87
N SER A 186 -9.74 -3.08 -13.93
CA SER A 186 -8.95 -4.23 -14.36
C SER A 186 -7.73 -3.72 -15.14
N VAL A 187 -6.56 -4.24 -14.80
CA VAL A 187 -5.27 -3.76 -15.32
C VAL A 187 -4.66 -4.80 -16.25
N LYS A 188 -4.25 -4.36 -17.45
CA LYS A 188 -3.47 -5.21 -18.35
C LYS A 188 -1.98 -5.00 -18.11
N ALA A 189 -1.26 -6.08 -17.78
CA ALA A 189 0.19 -6.08 -17.62
C ALA A 189 0.91 -5.71 -18.92
N LEU A 190 2.17 -5.25 -18.82
CA LEU A 190 2.97 -4.87 -20.00
C LEU A 190 3.10 -5.98 -21.04
N ASN A 191 3.29 -7.20 -20.58
CA ASN A 191 3.42 -8.40 -21.43
C ASN A 191 2.16 -9.29 -21.37
N GLY A 192 1.06 -8.77 -20.80
CA GLY A 192 -0.19 -9.51 -20.66
C GLY A 192 -1.11 -9.34 -21.85
N SER A 193 -1.93 -10.35 -22.10
CA SER A 193 -2.99 -10.32 -23.12
C SER A 193 -4.35 -9.90 -22.57
N SER A 194 -4.60 -10.10 -21.28
CA SER A 194 -5.90 -9.89 -20.62
C SER A 194 -5.84 -8.78 -19.56
N PHE A 195 -7.01 -8.20 -19.29
CA PHE A 195 -7.22 -7.29 -18.16
C PHE A 195 -7.59 -8.08 -16.92
N VAL A 196 -6.93 -7.82 -15.80
CA VAL A 196 -7.07 -8.56 -14.55
C VAL A 196 -7.45 -7.61 -13.42
N SER A 197 -8.48 -7.94 -12.65
CA SER A 197 -8.91 -7.16 -11.48
C SER A 197 -8.07 -7.51 -10.24
N PRO A 198 -7.92 -6.60 -9.26
CA PRO A 198 -7.16 -6.84 -8.03
C PRO A 198 -7.95 -7.70 -7.03
N THR A 199 -8.44 -8.86 -7.46
CA THR A 199 -9.09 -9.83 -6.59
C THR A 199 -8.05 -10.68 -5.86
N GLN A 200 -8.42 -11.19 -4.68
CA GLN A 200 -7.56 -12.07 -3.90
C GLN A 200 -7.07 -13.28 -4.71
N ASN A 201 -7.94 -13.88 -5.54
CA ASN A 201 -7.56 -15.00 -6.41
C ASN A 201 -6.50 -14.59 -7.43
N ASN A 202 -6.69 -13.46 -8.11
CA ASN A 202 -5.75 -12.98 -9.13
C ASN A 202 -4.40 -12.57 -8.52
N ILE A 203 -4.41 -12.09 -7.27
CA ILE A 203 -3.18 -11.80 -6.51
C ILE A 203 -2.49 -13.13 -6.16
N ALA A 204 -3.24 -14.15 -5.70
CA ALA A 204 -2.72 -15.46 -5.36
C ALA A 204 -2.13 -16.20 -6.57
N GLU A 205 -2.75 -16.10 -7.72
CA GLU A 205 -2.27 -16.67 -8.99
C GLU A 205 -1.10 -15.88 -9.61
N GLY A 206 -0.74 -14.72 -9.03
CA GLY A 206 0.30 -13.85 -9.58
C GLY A 206 -0.06 -13.22 -10.93
N THR A 207 -1.34 -13.19 -11.29
CA THR A 207 -1.84 -12.65 -12.57
C THR A 207 -2.08 -11.14 -12.51
N TYR A 208 -2.37 -10.58 -11.31
CA TYR A 208 -2.52 -9.14 -11.13
C TYR A 208 -1.16 -8.42 -11.12
N PRO A 209 -0.91 -7.41 -11.97
CA PRO A 209 0.43 -6.87 -12.20
C PRO A 209 0.95 -5.91 -11.13
N LEU A 210 0.09 -5.42 -10.22
CA LEU A 210 0.45 -4.43 -9.21
C LEU A 210 0.42 -5.02 -7.78
N ALA A 211 0.71 -6.32 -7.65
CA ALA A 211 0.89 -6.96 -6.35
C ALA A 211 2.24 -6.61 -5.73
N ARG A 212 2.29 -6.57 -4.40
CA ARG A 212 3.48 -6.22 -3.62
C ARG A 212 3.49 -6.91 -2.26
N ASP A 213 4.69 -7.23 -1.76
CA ASP A 213 4.88 -7.85 -0.45
C ASP A 213 4.78 -6.82 0.68
N LEU A 214 4.20 -7.23 1.81
CA LEU A 214 4.16 -6.45 3.04
C LEU A 214 5.14 -7.00 4.08
N PHE A 215 5.86 -6.08 4.73
CA PHE A 215 6.87 -6.41 5.71
C PHE A 215 6.65 -5.67 7.01
N ILE A 216 6.84 -6.38 8.14
CA ILE A 216 7.06 -5.75 9.42
C ILE A 216 8.56 -5.79 9.72
N VAL A 217 9.13 -4.62 10.01
CA VAL A 217 10.55 -4.43 10.31
C VAL A 217 10.70 -4.04 11.77
N ASN A 218 11.37 -4.88 12.53
CA ASN A 218 11.63 -4.66 13.95
C ASN A 218 13.12 -4.40 14.18
N CYS A 219 13.45 -3.19 14.61
CA CYS A 219 14.79 -2.72 14.97
C CYS A 219 15.04 -2.72 16.49
N GLN A 220 14.12 -3.26 17.30
CA GLN A 220 14.31 -3.39 18.74
C GLN A 220 15.30 -4.54 19.02
N GLY A 221 16.35 -4.26 19.79
CA GLY A 221 17.36 -5.24 20.14
C GLY A 221 16.93 -6.23 21.25
N TYR A 222 15.67 -6.19 21.69
CA TYR A 222 15.16 -6.98 22.81
C TYR A 222 13.82 -7.66 22.45
N SER A 223 13.46 -8.69 23.21
CA SER A 223 12.17 -9.35 23.12
C SER A 223 11.13 -8.54 23.90
N GLY A 224 10.16 -7.97 23.19
CA GLY A 224 9.11 -7.14 23.77
C GLY A 224 7.86 -7.10 22.91
N LEU A 225 6.97 -6.15 23.16
CA LEU A 225 5.67 -6.03 22.49
C LEU A 225 5.79 -5.96 20.96
N GLY A 226 6.81 -5.29 20.43
CA GLY A 226 7.04 -5.22 18.97
C GLY A 226 7.36 -6.58 18.36
N MET A 227 8.16 -7.42 19.05
CA MET A 227 8.42 -8.78 18.61
C MET A 227 7.14 -9.65 18.72
N GLY A 228 6.40 -9.50 19.81
CA GLY A 228 5.13 -10.19 20.02
C GLY A 228 4.11 -9.87 18.93
N PHE A 229 3.99 -8.59 18.54
CA PHE A 229 3.10 -8.17 17.47
C PHE A 229 3.56 -8.68 16.08
N ALA A 230 4.85 -8.65 15.80
CA ALA A 230 5.39 -9.22 14.55
C ALA A 230 5.12 -10.73 14.45
N SER A 231 5.30 -11.47 15.57
CA SER A 231 4.99 -12.89 15.64
C SER A 231 3.49 -13.17 15.51
N PHE A 232 2.65 -12.32 16.07
CA PHE A 232 1.19 -12.43 15.96
C PHE A 232 0.72 -12.25 14.52
N ILE A 233 1.19 -11.20 13.84
CA ILE A 233 0.84 -10.93 12.42
C ILE A 233 1.25 -12.11 11.53
N ALA A 234 2.42 -12.69 11.76
CA ALA A 234 2.93 -13.84 10.99
C ALA A 234 2.35 -15.19 11.44
N GLY A 235 1.63 -15.22 12.57
CA GLY A 235 1.00 -16.42 13.12
C GLY A 235 -0.42 -16.65 12.59
N ASP A 236 -1.02 -17.79 12.93
CA ASP A 236 -2.31 -18.25 12.39
C ASP A 236 -3.43 -17.20 12.50
N VAL A 237 -3.54 -16.51 13.64
CA VAL A 237 -4.59 -15.51 13.85
C VAL A 237 -4.38 -14.32 12.93
N GLY A 238 -3.15 -13.80 12.86
CA GLY A 238 -2.79 -12.68 11.99
C GLY A 238 -3.00 -13.03 10.52
N GLN A 239 -2.62 -14.23 10.11
CA GLN A 239 -2.80 -14.70 8.72
C GLN A 239 -4.29 -14.87 8.34
N ARG A 240 -5.14 -15.27 9.28
CA ARG A 240 -6.61 -15.28 9.06
C ARG A 240 -7.18 -13.87 8.91
N ILE A 241 -6.63 -12.88 9.61
CA ILE A 241 -7.04 -11.47 9.44
C ILE A 241 -6.63 -11.00 8.04
N VAL A 242 -5.38 -11.29 7.59
CA VAL A 242 -4.94 -10.99 6.22
C VAL A 242 -5.91 -11.58 5.20
N LEU A 243 -6.26 -12.85 5.34
CA LEU A 243 -7.19 -13.53 4.44
C LEU A 243 -8.58 -12.86 4.40
N LYS A 244 -9.12 -12.49 5.57
CA LYS A 244 -10.42 -11.81 5.67
C LYS A 244 -10.41 -10.41 5.08
N SER A 245 -9.27 -9.72 5.15
CA SER A 245 -9.09 -8.39 4.56
C SER A 245 -8.92 -8.40 3.03
N GLY A 246 -9.15 -9.55 2.37
CA GLY A 246 -9.06 -9.67 0.92
C GLY A 246 -7.63 -9.67 0.39
N LEU A 247 -6.63 -9.80 1.25
CA LEU A 247 -5.21 -9.89 0.92
C LEU A 247 -4.72 -11.35 0.95
N LEU A 248 -3.52 -11.59 0.47
CA LEU A 248 -2.95 -12.94 0.42
C LEU A 248 -2.03 -13.20 1.63
N PRO A 249 -2.36 -14.18 2.48
CA PRO A 249 -1.45 -14.66 3.51
C PRO A 249 -0.18 -15.28 2.91
N VAL A 250 0.92 -15.25 3.65
CA VAL A 250 2.20 -15.89 3.24
C VAL A 250 2.37 -17.31 3.79
N ARG A 251 1.39 -17.80 4.57
CA ARG A 251 1.33 -19.14 5.15
C ARG A 251 -0.07 -19.73 5.05
#